data_b4c1676c2d6467eab91ebf623752e258
#
_entry.id   b4c1676c2d6467eab91ebf623752e258
#
_cell.length_a   1.000
_cell.length_b   1.000
_cell.length_c   1.000
_cell.angle_alpha   90.00
_cell.angle_beta   90.00
_cell.angle_gamma   90.00
#
_symmetry.space_group_name_H-M   'P 1'
#
loop_
_entity.id
_entity.type
_entity.pdbx_description
1 polymer ?
#
loop_
_entity_poly.entity_id
_entity_poly.type
_entity_poly.pdbx_seq_one_letter_code
_entity_poly.pdbx_strand_id
1 'polypeptide(L)'
;MSLNVNELVRVPLRRIAVLASGSGTNLQALLDAAARGSLEAEVAVVVSDRADAGALRRAVAAGVATISLPLTDRRDPVVREAYDRQLAAATAAFEPDLIVLAGWMLILGPLFLNAFPGRIVNVHPALLPDGEGVEVLTSHGRLPALRGQRTVRDALRQRLPATGATVHFVTNSVDCGPVILREEVPILPDDDEDQLHERIKSVEHRLLPRGVAMALAAVSASIVER
;
A
#
# COMPACT_ATOMS: atom_id res chain seq x y z
N MET A 1 34.22 -39.10 -4.27
CA MET A 1 32.84 -38.72 -3.89
C MET A 1 32.85 -37.19 -3.77
N SER A 2 32.58 -36.49 -4.88
CA SER A 2 32.61 -35.01 -4.91
C SER A 2 31.27 -34.51 -4.39
N LEU A 3 31.27 -33.81 -3.26
CA LEU A 3 30.13 -33.09 -2.74
C LEU A 3 29.79 -31.96 -3.70
N ASN A 4 28.59 -31.99 -4.23
CA ASN A 4 28.04 -31.00 -5.15
C ASN A 4 27.74 -29.72 -4.34
N VAL A 5 28.60 -28.71 -4.46
CA VAL A 5 28.56 -27.43 -3.68
C VAL A 5 27.42 -26.50 -4.17
N ASN A 6 26.43 -27.00 -4.90
CA ASN A 6 25.35 -26.21 -5.53
C ASN A 6 23.96 -26.44 -4.95
N GLU A 7 23.84 -26.86 -3.70
CA GLU A 7 22.62 -26.55 -2.94
C GLU A 7 22.71 -25.12 -2.43
N LEU A 8 22.47 -24.18 -3.34
CA LEU A 8 22.15 -22.81 -2.98
C LEU A 8 20.97 -22.86 -2.00
N VAL A 9 21.25 -22.57 -0.74
CA VAL A 9 20.20 -22.31 0.27
C VAL A 9 19.35 -21.18 -0.32
N ARG A 10 18.21 -21.55 -0.95
CA ARG A 10 17.24 -20.56 -1.40
C ARG A 10 16.70 -19.90 -0.14
N VAL A 11 17.14 -18.67 0.10
CA VAL A 11 16.49 -17.82 1.11
C VAL A 11 15.02 -17.73 0.68
N PRO A 12 14.06 -18.11 1.55
CA PRO A 12 12.65 -18.01 1.18
C PRO A 12 12.32 -16.56 0.83
N LEU A 13 11.58 -16.37 -0.26
CA LEU A 13 11.11 -15.04 -0.63
C LEU A 13 10.25 -14.46 0.51
N ARG A 14 10.37 -13.17 0.73
CA ARG A 14 9.49 -12.44 1.64
C ARG A 14 8.05 -12.52 1.15
N ARG A 15 7.12 -12.61 2.07
CA ARG A 15 5.69 -12.77 1.79
C ARG A 15 4.97 -11.45 2.03
N ILE A 16 4.23 -10.97 1.03
CA ILE A 16 3.39 -9.78 1.20
C ILE A 16 1.91 -10.14 1.04
N ALA A 17 1.07 -9.56 1.91
CA ALA A 17 -0.37 -9.54 1.72
C ALA A 17 -0.77 -8.19 1.13
N VAL A 18 -1.61 -8.18 0.10
CA VAL A 18 -2.06 -6.95 -0.55
C VAL A 18 -3.54 -6.75 -0.30
N LEU A 19 -3.93 -5.61 0.28
CA LEU A 19 -5.32 -5.21 0.47
C LEU A 19 -5.70 -4.18 -0.61
N ALA A 20 -6.77 -4.42 -1.35
CA ALA A 20 -7.18 -3.57 -2.47
C ALA A 20 -8.70 -3.57 -2.68
N SER A 21 -9.31 -2.39 -2.84
CA SER A 21 -10.77 -2.22 -3.01
C SER A 21 -11.21 -1.98 -4.46
N GLY A 22 -10.28 -1.74 -5.38
CA GLY A 22 -10.58 -1.20 -6.72
C GLY A 22 -10.04 -2.00 -7.89
N SER A 23 -9.63 -1.30 -8.95
CA SER A 23 -9.14 -1.85 -10.21
C SER A 23 -7.88 -2.73 -10.08
N GLY A 24 -7.07 -2.49 -9.04
CA GLY A 24 -5.86 -3.26 -8.75
C GLY A 24 -4.66 -2.93 -9.62
N THR A 25 -4.55 -1.71 -10.16
CA THR A 25 -3.40 -1.32 -10.98
C THR A 25 -2.11 -1.23 -10.15
N ASN A 26 -2.19 -0.79 -8.90
CA ASN A 26 -1.08 -0.82 -7.94
C ASN A 26 -0.67 -2.26 -7.56
N LEU A 27 -1.65 -3.17 -7.40
CA LEU A 27 -1.37 -4.61 -7.27
C LEU A 27 -0.64 -5.14 -8.50
N GLN A 28 -1.07 -4.77 -9.72
CA GLN A 28 -0.40 -5.22 -10.95
C GLN A 28 1.07 -4.79 -10.96
N ALA A 29 1.37 -3.57 -10.54
CA ALA A 29 2.76 -3.10 -10.46
C ALA A 29 3.62 -3.95 -9.50
N LEU A 30 3.06 -4.41 -8.38
CA LEU A 30 3.74 -5.34 -7.46
C LEU A 30 3.93 -6.72 -8.08
N LEU A 31 2.90 -7.28 -8.71
CA LEU A 31 2.98 -8.58 -9.39
C LEU A 31 4.03 -8.57 -10.51
N ASP A 32 4.04 -7.51 -11.31
CA ASP A 32 5.02 -7.34 -12.39
C ASP A 32 6.45 -7.18 -11.85
N ALA A 33 6.63 -6.48 -10.73
CA ALA A 33 7.93 -6.31 -10.09
C ALA A 33 8.45 -7.63 -9.49
N ALA A 34 7.58 -8.41 -8.87
CA ALA A 34 7.90 -9.74 -8.37
C ALA A 34 8.29 -10.70 -9.53
N ALA A 35 7.48 -10.73 -10.60
CA ALA A 35 7.75 -11.58 -11.77
C ALA A 35 9.07 -11.23 -12.47
N ARG A 36 9.47 -9.95 -12.48
CA ARG A 36 10.77 -9.50 -13.03
C ARG A 36 11.95 -9.70 -12.08
N GLY A 37 11.71 -10.15 -10.84
CA GLY A 37 12.76 -10.29 -9.82
C GLY A 37 13.28 -8.94 -9.28
N SER A 38 12.60 -7.82 -9.57
CA SER A 38 12.96 -6.49 -9.04
C SER A 38 12.35 -6.22 -7.65
N LEU A 39 11.42 -7.06 -7.21
CA LEU A 39 10.91 -7.13 -5.84
C LEU A 39 11.20 -8.55 -5.32
N GLU A 40 12.09 -8.66 -4.33
CA GLU A 40 12.47 -9.93 -3.69
C GLU A 40 11.39 -10.39 -2.70
N ALA A 41 10.15 -10.44 -3.17
CA ALA A 41 8.99 -10.87 -2.39
C ALA A 41 7.95 -11.52 -3.30
N GLU A 42 7.13 -12.40 -2.72
CA GLU A 42 5.94 -12.95 -3.35
C GLU A 42 4.67 -12.30 -2.80
N VAL A 43 3.67 -12.11 -3.65
CA VAL A 43 2.33 -11.77 -3.22
C VAL A 43 1.65 -13.05 -2.77
N ALA A 44 1.56 -13.27 -1.46
CA ALA A 44 1.02 -14.50 -0.87
C ALA A 44 -0.52 -14.53 -0.93
N VAL A 45 -1.16 -13.37 -0.77
CA VAL A 45 -2.62 -13.24 -0.80
C VAL A 45 -3.02 -11.82 -1.21
N VAL A 46 -4.16 -11.74 -1.91
CA VAL A 46 -4.86 -10.47 -2.16
C VAL A 46 -6.21 -10.50 -1.47
N VAL A 47 -6.47 -9.51 -0.62
CA VAL A 47 -7.72 -9.37 0.12
C VAL A 47 -8.49 -8.16 -0.40
N SER A 48 -9.80 -8.29 -0.60
CA SER A 48 -10.67 -7.18 -0.97
C SER A 48 -11.93 -7.10 -0.13
N ASP A 49 -12.33 -5.86 0.21
CA ASP A 49 -13.63 -5.55 0.81
C ASP A 49 -14.78 -5.54 -0.21
N ARG A 50 -14.48 -5.85 -1.49
CA ARG A 50 -15.42 -5.89 -2.60
C ARG A 50 -15.27 -7.17 -3.40
N ALA A 51 -16.36 -7.90 -3.56
CA ALA A 51 -16.34 -9.17 -4.30
C ALA A 51 -16.05 -9.00 -5.80
N ASP A 52 -16.39 -7.84 -6.37
CA ASP A 52 -16.23 -7.49 -7.78
C ASP A 52 -14.93 -6.74 -8.09
N ALA A 53 -14.04 -6.57 -7.12
CA ALA A 53 -12.80 -5.83 -7.29
C ALA A 53 -11.94 -6.36 -8.44
N GLY A 54 -11.44 -5.44 -9.29
CA GLY A 54 -10.50 -5.78 -10.36
C GLY A 54 -9.20 -6.39 -9.82
N ALA A 55 -8.81 -6.01 -8.60
CA ALA A 55 -7.66 -6.58 -7.92
C ALA A 55 -7.76 -8.09 -7.75
N LEU A 56 -8.93 -8.63 -7.37
CA LEU A 56 -9.13 -10.08 -7.23
C LEU A 56 -8.97 -10.79 -8.57
N ARG A 57 -9.51 -10.23 -9.66
CA ARG A 57 -9.34 -10.82 -11.01
C ARG A 57 -7.88 -10.84 -11.44
N ARG A 58 -7.09 -9.80 -11.15
CA ARG A 58 -5.66 -9.75 -11.44
C ARG A 58 -4.88 -10.80 -10.64
N ALA A 59 -5.20 -10.94 -9.34
CA ALA A 59 -4.59 -11.93 -8.48
C ALA A 59 -4.85 -13.36 -8.99
N VAL A 60 -6.09 -13.69 -9.33
CA VAL A 60 -6.44 -15.00 -9.90
C VAL A 60 -5.68 -15.25 -11.21
N ALA A 61 -5.60 -14.26 -12.10
CA ALA A 61 -4.85 -14.37 -13.36
C ALA A 61 -3.34 -14.60 -13.14
N ALA A 62 -2.80 -14.12 -12.01
CA ALA A 62 -1.41 -14.33 -11.61
C ALA A 62 -1.19 -15.59 -10.74
N GLY A 63 -2.22 -16.40 -10.49
CA GLY A 63 -2.13 -17.60 -9.65
C GLY A 63 -1.99 -17.31 -8.15
N VAL A 64 -2.36 -16.10 -7.71
CA VAL A 64 -2.26 -15.66 -6.32
C VAL A 64 -3.57 -15.96 -5.58
N ALA A 65 -3.45 -16.42 -4.32
CA ALA A 65 -4.60 -16.64 -3.45
C ALA A 65 -5.42 -15.36 -3.24
N THR A 66 -6.74 -15.48 -3.19
CA THR A 66 -7.66 -14.35 -3.05
C THR A 66 -8.65 -14.56 -1.91
N ILE A 67 -8.96 -13.48 -1.19
CA ILE A 67 -10.00 -13.42 -0.18
C ILE A 67 -10.93 -12.25 -0.50
N SER A 68 -12.23 -12.54 -0.61
CA SER A 68 -13.27 -11.51 -0.65
C SER A 68 -13.94 -11.44 0.70
N LEU A 69 -13.83 -10.29 1.36
CA LEU A 69 -14.39 -10.04 2.69
C LEU A 69 -15.16 -8.72 2.69
N PRO A 70 -16.42 -8.71 2.20
CA PRO A 70 -17.22 -7.49 2.16
C PRO A 70 -17.65 -7.04 3.56
N LEU A 71 -17.50 -5.72 3.82
CA LEU A 71 -18.04 -5.10 5.03
C LEU A 71 -19.50 -4.74 4.82
N THR A 72 -20.40 -5.35 5.60
CA THR A 72 -21.85 -5.22 5.45
C THR A 72 -22.40 -3.91 6.01
N ASP A 73 -21.87 -3.46 7.15
CA ASP A 73 -22.23 -2.16 7.73
C ASP A 73 -20.98 -1.41 8.23
N ARG A 74 -20.70 -0.25 7.59
CA ARG A 74 -19.55 0.59 7.92
C ARG A 74 -19.77 1.46 9.16
N ARG A 75 -21.01 1.61 9.61
CA ARG A 75 -21.39 2.54 10.68
C ARG A 75 -21.57 1.82 12.02
N ASP A 76 -21.92 0.54 12.00
CA ASP A 76 -22.06 -0.25 13.22
C ASP A 76 -20.68 -0.60 13.80
N PRO A 77 -20.34 -0.13 15.01
CA PRO A 77 -19.03 -0.38 15.62
C PRO A 77 -18.81 -1.88 15.93
N VAL A 78 -19.85 -2.64 16.23
CA VAL A 78 -19.75 -4.08 16.51
C VAL A 78 -19.42 -4.83 15.24
N VAL A 79 -20.09 -4.49 14.13
CA VAL A 79 -19.82 -5.06 12.81
C VAL A 79 -18.40 -4.71 12.36
N ARG A 80 -17.97 -3.47 12.60
CA ARG A 80 -16.60 -3.00 12.29
C ARG A 80 -15.54 -3.77 13.08
N GLU A 81 -15.73 -3.94 14.37
CA GLU A 81 -14.78 -4.67 15.21
C GLU A 81 -14.69 -6.15 14.81
N ALA A 82 -15.84 -6.79 14.57
CA ALA A 82 -15.89 -8.17 14.08
C ALA A 82 -15.17 -8.32 12.71
N TYR A 83 -15.40 -7.36 11.81
CA TYR A 83 -14.75 -7.30 10.51
C TYR A 83 -13.22 -7.18 10.65
N ASP A 84 -12.72 -6.24 11.47
CA ASP A 84 -11.29 -6.05 11.68
C ASP A 84 -10.62 -7.31 12.23
N ARG A 85 -11.27 -8.00 13.17
CA ARG A 85 -10.80 -9.28 13.71
C ARG A 85 -10.74 -10.37 12.64
N GLN A 86 -11.77 -10.46 11.81
CA GLN A 86 -11.84 -11.43 10.72
C GLN A 86 -10.80 -11.13 9.63
N LEU A 87 -10.64 -9.85 9.25
CA LEU A 87 -9.64 -9.41 8.30
C LEU A 87 -8.22 -9.72 8.79
N ALA A 88 -7.94 -9.45 10.07
CA ALA A 88 -6.65 -9.76 10.68
C ALA A 88 -6.36 -11.27 10.66
N ALA A 89 -7.31 -12.10 11.09
CA ALA A 89 -7.15 -13.55 11.11
C ALA A 89 -6.95 -14.12 9.69
N ALA A 90 -7.76 -13.67 8.72
CA ALA A 90 -7.66 -14.10 7.33
C ALA A 90 -6.32 -13.72 6.68
N THR A 91 -5.83 -12.52 7.00
CA THR A 91 -4.52 -12.05 6.50
C THR A 91 -3.37 -12.80 7.16
N ALA A 92 -3.42 -13.00 8.48
CA ALA A 92 -2.39 -13.69 9.25
C ALA A 92 -2.20 -15.16 8.85
N ALA A 93 -3.24 -15.82 8.35
CA ALA A 93 -3.16 -17.22 7.88
C ALA A 93 -2.17 -17.41 6.72
N PHE A 94 -1.77 -16.34 6.05
CA PHE A 94 -0.77 -16.36 4.98
C PHE A 94 0.64 -15.96 5.47
N GLU A 95 0.83 -15.74 6.75
CA GLU A 95 2.12 -15.42 7.38
C GLU A 95 2.89 -14.29 6.65
N PRO A 96 2.26 -13.12 6.38
CA PRO A 96 2.93 -12.07 5.64
C PRO A 96 4.02 -11.38 6.48
N ASP A 97 5.17 -11.11 5.87
CA ASP A 97 6.20 -10.24 6.44
C ASP A 97 5.75 -8.77 6.42
N LEU A 98 4.98 -8.38 5.40
CA LEU A 98 4.48 -7.02 5.20
C LEU A 98 3.06 -7.04 4.61
N ILE A 99 2.22 -6.10 5.04
CA ILE A 99 0.91 -5.82 4.46
C ILE A 99 1.00 -4.55 3.63
N VAL A 100 0.46 -4.59 2.40
CA VAL A 100 0.48 -3.46 1.46
C VAL A 100 -0.95 -3.02 1.16
N LEU A 101 -1.30 -1.78 1.48
CA LEU A 101 -2.55 -1.16 1.09
C LEU A 101 -2.36 -0.56 -0.32
N ALA A 102 -2.93 -1.21 -1.32
CA ALA A 102 -2.81 -0.84 -2.73
C ALA A 102 -4.17 -0.36 -3.29
N GLY A 103 -4.60 0.82 -2.85
CA GLY A 103 -5.95 1.34 -3.12
C GLY A 103 -7.01 0.69 -2.24
N TRP A 104 -6.72 0.52 -0.98
CA TRP A 104 -7.66 0.09 0.06
C TRP A 104 -8.47 1.28 0.58
N MET A 105 -9.80 1.15 0.61
CA MET A 105 -10.70 2.26 0.89
C MET A 105 -11.29 2.28 2.30
N LEU A 106 -11.07 1.25 3.11
CA LEU A 106 -11.51 1.22 4.50
C LEU A 106 -10.41 1.68 5.43
N ILE A 107 -10.78 2.42 6.47
CA ILE A 107 -9.86 2.69 7.58
C ILE A 107 -9.70 1.39 8.37
N LEU A 108 -8.48 0.95 8.57
CA LEU A 108 -8.15 -0.21 9.39
C LEU A 108 -8.34 0.13 10.88
N GLY A 109 -9.02 -0.74 11.61
CA GLY A 109 -9.24 -0.55 13.03
C GLY A 109 -8.06 -1.02 13.89
N PRO A 110 -8.10 -0.70 15.21
CA PRO A 110 -7.02 -1.03 16.12
C PRO A 110 -6.69 -2.52 16.20
N LEU A 111 -7.69 -3.40 16.06
CA LEU A 111 -7.46 -4.85 16.11
C LEU A 111 -6.57 -5.32 14.95
N PHE A 112 -6.81 -4.78 13.75
CA PHE A 112 -5.96 -5.10 12.61
C PHE A 112 -4.56 -4.49 12.76
N LEU A 113 -4.47 -3.20 13.15
CA LEU A 113 -3.18 -2.51 13.30
C LEU A 113 -2.31 -3.17 14.36
N ASN A 114 -2.90 -3.61 15.48
CA ASN A 114 -2.19 -4.29 16.57
C ASN A 114 -1.77 -5.72 16.22
N ALA A 115 -2.44 -6.37 15.26
CA ALA A 115 -2.02 -7.69 14.77
C ALA A 115 -0.74 -7.62 13.91
N PHE A 116 -0.46 -6.46 13.31
CA PHE A 116 0.67 -6.27 12.38
C PHE A 116 1.47 -5.00 12.69
N PRO A 117 2.00 -4.84 13.91
CA PRO A 117 2.64 -3.59 14.34
C PRO A 117 3.89 -3.31 13.49
N GLY A 118 3.95 -2.10 12.89
CA GLY A 118 5.07 -1.67 12.06
C GLY A 118 5.24 -2.43 10.73
N ARG A 119 4.25 -3.24 10.33
CA ARG A 119 4.31 -4.08 9.12
C ARG A 119 3.20 -3.78 8.12
N ILE A 120 2.67 -2.57 8.12
CA ILE A 120 1.64 -2.15 7.17
C ILE A 120 2.13 -0.90 6.45
N VAL A 121 2.12 -0.92 5.13
CA VAL A 121 2.44 0.23 4.29
C VAL A 121 1.26 0.59 3.40
N ASN A 122 1.16 1.87 3.06
CA ASN A 122 0.14 2.41 2.17
C ASN A 122 0.78 3.23 1.06
N VAL A 123 0.18 3.22 -0.14
CA VAL A 123 0.44 4.22 -1.18
C VAL A 123 -0.71 5.21 -1.20
N HIS A 124 -0.36 6.48 -1.06
CA HIS A 124 -1.29 7.59 -0.95
C HIS A 124 -1.13 8.56 -2.13
N PRO A 125 -2.22 8.95 -2.84
CA PRO A 125 -2.16 9.78 -4.04
C PRO A 125 -2.02 11.28 -3.74
N ALA A 126 -1.11 11.62 -2.83
CA ALA A 126 -0.69 12.99 -2.53
C ALA A 126 0.69 12.98 -1.85
N LEU A 127 1.30 14.17 -1.74
CA LEU A 127 2.50 14.35 -0.93
C LEU A 127 2.15 14.44 0.55
N LEU A 128 2.84 13.65 1.36
CA LEU A 128 2.72 13.65 2.81
C LEU A 128 4.05 14.05 3.48
N PRO A 129 4.02 14.82 4.57
CA PRO A 129 5.18 15.01 5.44
C PRO A 129 5.40 13.76 6.31
N ASP A 130 6.55 13.65 6.95
CA ASP A 130 6.73 12.70 8.02
C ASP A 130 5.83 13.06 9.22
N GLY A 131 5.04 12.09 9.66
CA GLY A 131 4.16 12.24 10.82
C GLY A 131 2.98 13.19 10.58
N GLU A 132 2.62 13.93 11.63
CA GLU A 132 1.39 14.73 11.71
C GLU A 132 1.53 16.15 11.14
N GLY A 133 2.64 16.48 10.49
CA GLY A 133 2.85 17.77 9.85
C GLY A 133 1.70 18.14 8.89
N VAL A 134 1.32 19.43 8.87
CA VAL A 134 0.21 19.92 8.03
C VAL A 134 0.66 20.40 6.65
N GLU A 135 1.97 20.49 6.43
CA GLU A 135 2.58 20.94 5.18
C GLU A 135 3.72 20.00 4.77
N VAL A 136 3.99 19.95 3.48
CA VAL A 136 5.13 19.24 2.89
C VAL A 136 5.99 20.23 2.10
N LEU A 137 7.31 20.13 2.23
CA LEU A 137 8.25 20.92 1.42
C LEU A 137 8.39 20.28 0.04
N THR A 138 8.20 21.06 -0.99
CA THR A 138 8.22 20.66 -2.41
C THR A 138 9.14 21.60 -3.21
N SER A 139 9.32 21.30 -4.51
CA SER A 139 10.01 22.19 -5.45
C SER A 139 9.29 23.54 -5.64
N HIS A 140 8.01 23.61 -5.28
CA HIS A 140 7.16 24.81 -5.33
C HIS A 140 7.01 25.53 -3.97
N GLY A 141 7.84 25.17 -2.98
CA GLY A 141 7.72 25.67 -1.61
C GLY A 141 6.88 24.75 -0.73
N ARG A 142 6.25 25.31 0.32
CA ARG A 142 5.40 24.53 1.24
C ARG A 142 4.00 24.40 0.67
N LEU A 143 3.53 23.16 0.54
CA LEU A 143 2.18 22.83 0.13
C LEU A 143 1.43 22.14 1.27
N PRO A 144 0.10 22.24 1.35
CA PRO A 144 -0.70 21.56 2.35
C PRO A 144 -0.62 20.04 2.17
N ALA A 145 -0.53 19.30 3.27
CA ALA A 145 -0.64 17.86 3.30
C ALA A 145 -2.11 17.45 3.07
N LEU A 146 -2.39 16.85 1.93
CA LEU A 146 -3.73 16.36 1.61
C LEU A 146 -3.87 14.90 2.05
N ARG A 147 -4.77 14.62 3.01
CA ARG A 147 -5.04 13.30 3.58
C ARG A 147 -6.43 12.79 3.23
N GLY A 148 -6.64 11.48 3.36
CA GLY A 148 -7.93 10.83 3.11
C GLY A 148 -8.18 10.57 1.62
N GLN A 149 -9.46 10.43 1.24
CA GLN A 149 -9.87 9.84 -0.04
C GLN A 149 -10.03 10.81 -1.21
N ARG A 150 -10.03 12.13 -0.98
CA ARG A 150 -10.37 13.14 -1.99
C ARG A 150 -9.20 14.01 -2.43
N THR A 151 -7.99 13.54 -2.22
CA THR A 151 -6.76 14.33 -2.36
C THR A 151 -6.58 14.91 -3.76
N VAL A 152 -6.88 14.15 -4.82
CA VAL A 152 -6.77 14.62 -6.20
C VAL A 152 -7.73 15.78 -6.46
N ARG A 153 -9.01 15.63 -6.08
CA ARG A 153 -10.01 16.68 -6.18
C ARG A 153 -9.65 17.91 -5.35
N ASP A 154 -9.15 17.70 -4.14
CA ASP A 154 -8.80 18.80 -3.23
C ASP A 154 -7.57 19.56 -3.72
N ALA A 155 -6.60 18.88 -4.35
CA ALA A 155 -5.45 19.52 -4.99
C ALA A 155 -5.88 20.45 -6.15
N LEU A 156 -6.77 19.98 -7.02
CA LEU A 156 -7.33 20.78 -8.12
C LEU A 156 -8.16 21.97 -7.60
N ARG A 157 -9.04 21.71 -6.60
CA ARG A 157 -9.88 22.77 -6.03
C ARG A 157 -9.06 23.88 -5.37
N GLN A 158 -7.95 23.53 -4.72
CA GLN A 158 -7.02 24.48 -4.10
C GLN A 158 -6.05 25.09 -5.10
N ARG A 159 -6.10 24.70 -6.39
CA ARG A 159 -5.19 25.16 -7.45
C ARG A 159 -3.72 25.02 -7.05
N LEU A 160 -3.37 23.89 -6.44
CA LEU A 160 -1.98 23.64 -6.07
C LEU A 160 -1.13 23.50 -7.34
N PRO A 161 0.15 23.93 -7.31
CA PRO A 161 1.04 23.79 -8.47
C PRO A 161 1.49 22.33 -8.69
N ALA A 162 1.47 21.52 -7.62
CA ALA A 162 1.87 20.12 -7.64
C ALA A 162 1.13 19.33 -6.57
N THR A 163 1.10 18.03 -6.75
CA THR A 163 0.73 17.01 -5.78
C THR A 163 1.76 15.87 -5.86
N GLY A 164 1.38 14.61 -5.65
CA GLY A 164 2.31 13.50 -5.82
C GLY A 164 1.77 12.16 -5.36
N ALA A 165 2.69 11.25 -5.11
CA ALA A 165 2.42 9.97 -4.46
C ALA A 165 3.38 9.79 -3.29
N THR A 166 2.90 9.15 -2.22
CA THR A 166 3.69 8.84 -1.03
C THR A 166 3.48 7.40 -0.62
N VAL A 167 4.56 6.65 -0.42
CA VAL A 167 4.55 5.35 0.26
C VAL A 167 5.00 5.59 1.70
N HIS A 168 4.19 5.16 2.66
CA HIS A 168 4.43 5.40 4.08
C HIS A 168 3.98 4.20 4.93
N PHE A 169 4.51 4.07 6.15
CA PHE A 169 3.99 3.13 7.13
C PHE A 169 2.63 3.61 7.65
N VAL A 170 1.75 2.66 7.94
CA VAL A 170 0.43 2.94 8.51
C VAL A 170 0.51 2.96 10.03
N THR A 171 -0.12 3.97 10.64
CA THR A 171 -0.26 4.15 12.09
C THR A 171 -1.74 4.34 12.44
N ASN A 172 -2.03 4.56 13.73
CA ASN A 172 -3.39 4.87 14.20
C ASN A 172 -3.92 6.21 13.65
N SER A 173 -3.02 7.15 13.34
CA SER A 173 -3.37 8.43 12.73
C SER A 173 -3.36 8.28 11.20
N VAL A 174 -4.49 8.57 10.55
CA VAL A 174 -4.68 8.39 9.10
C VAL A 174 -3.67 9.23 8.32
N ASP A 175 -2.92 8.58 7.42
CA ASP A 175 -1.92 9.18 6.54
C ASP A 175 -0.85 10.03 7.28
N CYS A 176 -0.50 9.62 8.52
CA CYS A 176 0.46 10.32 9.39
C CYS A 176 1.66 9.45 9.78
N GLY A 177 1.84 8.29 9.19
CA GLY A 177 2.97 7.42 9.51
C GLY A 177 4.27 7.85 8.83
N PRO A 178 5.41 7.28 9.23
CA PRO A 178 6.72 7.57 8.64
C PRO A 178 6.73 7.37 7.13
N VAL A 179 7.25 8.34 6.40
CA VAL A 179 7.37 8.29 4.94
C VAL A 179 8.55 7.41 4.55
N ILE A 180 8.34 6.52 3.59
CA ILE A 180 9.37 5.66 2.99
C ILE A 180 9.90 6.31 1.72
N LEU A 181 9.00 6.66 0.81
CA LEU A 181 9.30 7.34 -0.46
C LEU A 181 8.15 8.28 -0.81
N ARG A 182 8.47 9.39 -1.48
CA ARG A 182 7.49 10.27 -2.13
C ARG A 182 8.06 10.85 -3.41
N GLU A 183 7.18 11.19 -4.35
CA GLU A 183 7.55 11.80 -5.62
C GLU A 183 6.50 12.83 -6.02
N GLU A 184 6.96 14.00 -6.47
CA GLU A 184 6.10 15.10 -6.92
C GLU A 184 5.50 14.80 -8.30
N VAL A 185 4.26 15.26 -8.48
CA VAL A 185 3.52 15.24 -9.75
C VAL A 185 3.03 16.66 -10.04
N PRO A 186 3.43 17.28 -11.15
CA PRO A 186 2.94 18.61 -11.50
C PRO A 186 1.45 18.56 -11.85
N ILE A 187 0.72 19.60 -11.44
CA ILE A 187 -0.66 19.84 -11.86
C ILE A 187 -0.63 20.79 -13.05
N LEU A 188 -1.18 20.37 -14.17
CA LEU A 188 -1.22 21.17 -15.40
C LEU A 188 -2.46 22.07 -15.40
N PRO A 189 -2.43 23.22 -16.12
CA PRO A 189 -3.53 24.20 -16.10
C PRO A 189 -4.90 23.65 -16.48
N ASP A 190 -4.92 22.66 -17.39
CA ASP A 190 -6.16 22.09 -17.94
C ASP A 190 -6.48 20.69 -17.39
N ASP A 191 -5.81 20.27 -16.30
CA ASP A 191 -6.07 18.97 -15.69
C ASP A 191 -7.49 18.89 -15.12
N ASP A 192 -8.19 17.83 -15.52
CA ASP A 192 -9.33 17.33 -14.77
C ASP A 192 -8.91 16.28 -13.73
N GLU A 193 -9.86 15.76 -12.93
CA GLU A 193 -9.59 14.80 -11.87
C GLU A 193 -9.04 13.48 -12.45
N ASP A 194 -9.52 13.03 -13.58
CA ASP A 194 -9.09 11.77 -14.20
C ASP A 194 -7.67 11.89 -14.78
N GLN A 195 -7.37 12.97 -15.49
CA GLN A 195 -6.05 13.22 -16.08
C GLN A 195 -4.96 13.32 -15.00
N LEU A 196 -5.22 14.09 -13.94
CA LEU A 196 -4.30 14.20 -12.83
C LEU A 196 -4.13 12.85 -12.11
N HIS A 197 -5.23 12.13 -11.87
CA HIS A 197 -5.21 10.83 -11.22
C HIS A 197 -4.39 9.80 -12.01
N GLU A 198 -4.57 9.71 -13.34
CA GLU A 198 -3.77 8.80 -14.17
C GLU A 198 -2.28 9.14 -14.14
N ARG A 199 -1.91 10.42 -14.07
CA ARG A 199 -0.52 10.86 -13.92
C ARG A 199 0.04 10.45 -12.55
N ILE A 200 -0.73 10.59 -11.47
CA ILE A 200 -0.34 10.14 -10.13
C ILE A 200 -0.18 8.62 -10.11
N LYS A 201 -1.11 7.84 -10.69
CA LYS A 201 -1.01 6.38 -10.77
C LYS A 201 0.27 5.92 -11.46
N SER A 202 0.70 6.61 -12.51
CA SER A 202 1.96 6.30 -13.20
C SER A 202 3.17 6.43 -12.25
N VAL A 203 3.11 7.36 -11.31
CA VAL A 203 4.13 7.51 -10.26
C VAL A 203 3.97 6.42 -9.20
N GLU A 204 2.74 6.16 -8.73
CA GLU A 204 2.46 5.11 -7.73
C GLU A 204 2.99 3.75 -8.20
N HIS A 205 2.78 3.39 -9.47
CA HIS A 205 3.22 2.11 -10.04
C HIS A 205 4.74 1.92 -10.00
N ARG A 206 5.52 3.00 -10.06
CA ARG A 206 6.99 2.95 -9.91
C ARG A 206 7.42 3.00 -8.46
N LEU A 207 6.73 3.81 -7.69
CA LEU A 207 7.11 4.13 -6.31
C LEU A 207 6.78 2.97 -5.36
N LEU A 208 5.61 2.34 -5.52
CA LEU A 208 5.11 1.33 -4.60
C LEU A 208 6.01 0.09 -4.51
N PRO A 209 6.45 -0.55 -5.61
CA PRO A 209 7.36 -1.70 -5.49
C PRO A 209 8.69 -1.35 -4.81
N ARG A 210 9.24 -0.17 -5.07
CA ARG A 210 10.46 0.33 -4.43
C ARG A 210 10.26 0.58 -2.94
N GLY A 211 9.16 1.23 -2.58
CA GLY A 211 8.80 1.49 -1.18
C GLY A 211 8.57 0.19 -0.40
N VAL A 212 7.93 -0.81 -1.02
CA VAL A 212 7.73 -2.14 -0.43
C VAL A 212 9.07 -2.84 -0.18
N ALA A 213 10.00 -2.81 -1.14
CA ALA A 213 11.35 -3.39 -0.96
C ALA A 213 12.09 -2.72 0.22
N MET A 214 12.03 -1.39 0.32
CA MET A 214 12.64 -0.64 1.44
C MET A 214 11.97 -0.97 2.78
N ALA A 215 10.63 -1.09 2.81
CA ALA A 215 9.91 -1.47 4.02
C ALA A 215 10.26 -2.87 4.50
N LEU A 216 10.36 -3.84 3.60
CA LEU A 216 10.78 -5.21 3.93
C LEU A 216 12.19 -5.25 4.52
N ALA A 217 13.12 -4.46 4.01
CA ALA A 217 14.47 -4.34 4.56
C ALA A 217 14.45 -3.74 5.97
N ALA A 218 13.65 -2.69 6.20
CA ALA A 218 13.51 -2.04 7.51
C ALA A 218 12.89 -2.98 8.57
N VAL A 219 11.83 -3.72 8.20
CA VAL A 219 11.18 -4.70 9.09
C VAL A 219 12.16 -5.80 9.48
N SER A 220 13.00 -6.26 8.55
CA SER A 220 14.01 -7.30 8.82
C SER A 220 15.06 -6.83 9.82
N ALA A 221 15.56 -5.60 9.70
CA ALA A 221 16.53 -5.02 10.62
C ALA A 221 15.97 -4.96 12.06
N SER A 222 14.70 -4.57 12.20
CA SER A 222 14.03 -4.46 13.53
C SER A 222 13.80 -5.81 14.22
N ILE A 223 13.82 -6.93 13.48
CA ILE A 223 13.68 -8.28 14.04
C ILE A 223 15.02 -8.80 14.56
N VAL A 224 16.14 -8.41 13.96
CA VAL A 224 17.48 -8.86 14.32
C VAL A 224 17.99 -8.16 15.61
N GLU A 225 17.45 -6.98 15.91
CA GLU A 225 17.83 -6.18 17.09
C GLU A 225 17.04 -6.53 18.38
N ARG A 226 16.13 -7.51 18.32
CA ARG A 226 15.33 -7.99 19.47
C ARG A 226 15.76 -9.39 19.90
#